data_1feb06f0f68fe8026d7a5030b43eb162
#
_entry.id   1feb06f0f68fe8026d7a5030b43eb162
#
_cell.length_a   1.000
_cell.length_b   1.000
_cell.length_c   1.000
_cell.angle_alpha   90.00
_cell.angle_beta   90.00
_cell.angle_gamma   90.00
#
_symmetry.space_group_name_H-M   'P 1'
#
loop_
_entity.id
_entity.type
_entity.pdbx_description
1 polymer ?
#
loop_
_entity_poly.entity_id
_entity_poly.type
_entity_poly.pdbx_seq_one_letter_code
_entity_poly.pdbx_strand_id
1 'polypeptide(L)'
;MWHKILEHFSDSPSQAMVVAFLAENGFGVTEDGKIACNGIPVAATRVAQKVGVDRRVIDMTVNRILENQELASIFLNMRATPDISLLAEHLGLYPITIIPKNAKEEGIIGATVAILSAERISLRQIFVTDPYLSEEPKLVIVAEQPTPPQVIRALRDLPSVKMIIL
;
A
#
# COMPACT_ATOMS: atom_id res chain seq x y z
N MET A 1 -8.20 -1.25 11.55
CA MET A 1 -6.87 -0.93 12.10
C MET A 1 -6.50 0.53 11.78
N TRP A 2 -6.35 0.93 10.53
CA TRP A 2 -5.98 2.32 10.14
C TRP A 2 -6.94 3.38 10.66
N HIS A 3 -8.26 3.11 10.68
CA HIS A 3 -9.25 4.00 11.29
C HIS A 3 -8.90 4.35 12.74
N LYS A 4 -8.51 3.36 13.56
CA LYS A 4 -8.11 3.60 14.96
C LYS A 4 -6.87 4.48 15.07
N ILE A 5 -5.89 4.28 14.17
CA ILE A 5 -4.69 5.12 14.13
C ILE A 5 -5.05 6.56 13.79
N LEU A 6 -5.90 6.77 12.79
CA LEU A 6 -6.35 8.11 12.38
C LEU A 6 -7.24 8.78 13.44
N GLU A 7 -7.98 8.02 14.23
CA GLU A 7 -8.74 8.55 15.39
C GLU A 7 -7.85 9.29 16.39
N HIS A 8 -6.60 8.82 16.61
CA HIS A 8 -5.63 9.53 17.43
C HIS A 8 -5.28 10.93 16.91
N PHE A 9 -5.62 11.26 15.68
CA PHE A 9 -5.31 12.55 15.01
C PHE A 9 -6.58 13.28 14.57
N SER A 10 -7.76 12.89 15.07
CA SER A 10 -9.06 13.46 14.71
C SER A 10 -9.19 14.96 15.03
N ASP A 11 -8.44 15.44 16.03
CA ASP A 11 -8.33 16.84 16.42
C ASP A 11 -7.37 17.66 15.55
N SER A 12 -6.61 17.04 14.65
CA SER A 12 -5.61 17.70 13.82
C SER A 12 -5.57 17.12 12.39
N PRO A 13 -6.39 17.65 11.47
CA PRO A 13 -6.46 17.18 10.09
C PRO A 13 -5.10 17.16 9.38
N SER A 14 -4.26 18.16 9.63
CA SER A 14 -2.91 18.23 9.04
C SER A 14 -2.00 17.09 9.50
N GLN A 15 -2.07 16.71 10.78
CA GLN A 15 -1.33 15.55 11.29
C GLN A 15 -1.91 14.24 10.77
N ALA A 16 -3.23 14.13 10.64
CA ALA A 16 -3.88 12.97 10.04
C ALA A 16 -3.43 12.74 8.59
N MET A 17 -3.28 13.83 7.80
CA MET A 17 -2.71 13.75 6.44
C MET A 17 -1.28 13.21 6.44
N VAL A 18 -0.44 13.64 7.39
CA VAL A 18 0.93 13.12 7.52
C VAL A 18 0.92 11.64 7.86
N VAL A 19 0.12 11.23 8.83
CA VAL A 19 0.01 9.82 9.26
C VAL A 19 -0.49 8.92 8.11
N ALA A 20 -1.50 9.36 7.37
CA ALA A 20 -1.99 8.65 6.20
C ALA A 20 -0.88 8.48 5.16
N PHE A 21 -0.15 9.55 4.84
CA PHE A 21 0.98 9.51 3.91
C PHE A 21 2.08 8.54 4.36
N LEU A 22 2.45 8.55 5.65
CA LEU A 22 3.45 7.61 6.19
C LEU A 22 2.98 6.16 6.03
N ALA A 23 1.72 5.88 6.38
CA ALA A 23 1.13 4.55 6.30
C ALA A 23 1.04 4.03 4.86
N GLU A 24 0.57 4.85 3.92
CA GLU A 24 0.42 4.48 2.51
C GLU A 24 1.77 4.18 1.84
N ASN A 25 2.82 4.89 2.24
CA ASN A 25 4.15 4.77 1.63
C ASN A 25 5.12 3.87 2.42
N GLY A 26 4.68 3.28 3.53
CA GLY A 26 5.52 2.44 4.38
C GLY A 26 6.65 3.21 5.07
N PHE A 27 6.47 4.51 5.32
CA PHE A 27 7.43 5.31 6.03
C PHE A 27 7.21 5.17 7.54
N GLY A 28 8.28 4.90 8.24
CA GLY A 28 8.29 4.83 9.69
C GLY A 28 8.88 6.06 10.34
N VAL A 29 9.08 5.94 11.65
CA VAL A 29 9.83 6.91 12.45
C VAL A 29 11.03 6.23 13.11
N THR A 30 12.03 7.01 13.50
CA THR A 30 13.16 6.54 14.29
C THR A 30 12.99 6.97 15.75
N GLU A 31 13.69 6.31 16.67
CA GLU A 31 13.68 6.65 18.10
C GLU A 31 14.16 8.09 18.37
N ASP A 32 15.05 8.63 17.51
CA ASP A 32 15.53 10.00 17.59
C ASP A 32 14.62 11.04 16.91
N GLY A 33 13.37 10.65 16.60
CA GLY A 33 12.31 11.58 16.16
C GLY A 33 12.42 12.03 14.71
N LYS A 34 12.88 11.15 13.81
CA LYS A 34 12.93 11.43 12.36
C LYS A 34 12.00 10.50 11.59
N ILE A 35 11.44 10.97 10.47
CA ILE A 35 10.81 10.08 9.50
C ILE A 35 11.92 9.27 8.83
N ALA A 36 11.63 7.98 8.57
CA ALA A 36 12.56 7.10 7.90
C ALA A 36 11.86 6.17 6.89
N CYS A 37 12.57 5.87 5.81
CA CYS A 37 12.22 4.80 4.88
C CYS A 37 13.20 3.66 5.08
N ASN A 38 12.70 2.50 5.53
CA ASN A 38 13.53 1.31 5.80
C ASN A 38 14.77 1.62 6.69
N GLY A 39 14.59 2.48 7.70
CA GLY A 39 15.66 2.89 8.62
C GLY A 39 16.54 4.04 8.11
N ILE A 40 16.38 4.50 6.87
CA ILE A 40 17.12 5.62 6.31
C ILE A 40 16.35 6.91 6.59
N PRO A 41 16.90 7.88 7.34
CA PRO A 41 16.23 9.13 7.66
C PRO A 41 15.88 9.93 6.41
N VAL A 42 14.65 10.45 6.37
CA VAL A 42 14.14 11.32 5.30
C VAL A 42 13.95 12.72 5.84
N ALA A 43 14.37 13.73 5.06
CA ALA A 43 14.25 15.12 5.49
C ALA A 43 12.77 15.51 5.67
N ALA A 44 12.39 15.96 6.88
CA ALA A 44 11.02 16.38 7.21
C ALA A 44 10.47 17.46 6.25
N THR A 45 11.34 18.36 5.77
CA THR A 45 10.97 19.38 4.78
C THR A 45 10.48 18.80 3.45
N ARG A 46 11.04 17.68 3.02
CA ARG A 46 10.62 16.99 1.77
C ARG A 46 9.27 16.32 1.94
N VAL A 47 9.06 15.68 3.09
CA VAL A 47 7.76 15.08 3.42
C VAL A 47 6.70 16.16 3.57
N ALA A 48 6.99 17.24 4.28
CA ALA A 48 6.10 18.40 4.43
C ALA A 48 5.66 18.97 3.08
N GLN A 49 6.62 19.17 2.17
CA GLN A 49 6.36 19.63 0.81
C GLN A 49 5.47 18.66 0.03
N LYS A 50 5.71 17.36 0.16
CA LYS A 50 4.93 16.31 -0.56
C LYS A 50 3.49 16.23 -0.04
N VAL A 51 3.31 16.33 1.28
CA VAL A 51 1.99 16.28 1.93
C VAL A 51 1.22 17.60 1.81
N GLY A 52 1.93 18.72 1.58
CA GLY A 52 1.33 20.06 1.51
C GLY A 52 1.09 20.67 2.90
N VAL A 53 1.96 20.40 3.87
CA VAL A 53 1.87 20.92 5.24
C VAL A 53 3.15 21.69 5.64
N ASP A 54 3.07 22.48 6.72
CA ASP A 54 4.28 23.08 7.32
C ASP A 54 5.17 22.00 7.96
N ARG A 55 6.49 22.21 7.91
CA ARG A 55 7.47 21.30 8.53
C ARG A 55 7.17 21.03 10.00
N ARG A 56 6.71 22.03 10.74
CA ARG A 56 6.38 21.90 12.17
C ARG A 56 5.30 20.84 12.41
N VAL A 57 4.37 20.68 11.45
CA VAL A 57 3.34 19.63 11.53
C VAL A 57 3.99 18.25 11.49
N ILE A 58 5.03 18.06 10.69
CA ILE A 58 5.79 16.81 10.66
C ILE A 58 6.43 16.52 12.01
N ASP A 59 7.17 17.51 12.56
CA ASP A 59 7.86 17.35 13.83
C ASP A 59 6.86 17.05 14.97
N MET A 60 5.71 17.75 15.01
CA MET A 60 4.64 17.52 15.97
C MET A 60 4.00 16.13 15.81
N THR A 61 3.81 15.67 14.58
CA THR A 61 3.22 14.34 14.30
C THR A 61 4.14 13.23 14.76
N VAL A 62 5.44 13.35 14.47
CA VAL A 62 6.45 12.36 14.89
C VAL A 62 6.52 12.29 16.41
N ASN A 63 6.55 13.43 17.11
CA ASN A 63 6.55 13.47 18.57
C ASN A 63 5.29 12.78 19.13
N ARG A 64 4.11 13.11 18.61
CA ARG A 64 2.85 12.50 19.03
C ARG A 64 2.83 10.98 18.80
N ILE A 65 3.41 10.50 17.70
CA ILE A 65 3.59 9.06 17.45
C ILE A 65 4.47 8.43 18.52
N LEU A 66 5.61 9.03 18.85
CA LEU A 66 6.57 8.48 19.82
C LEU A 66 6.07 8.55 21.27
N GLU A 67 5.28 9.55 21.62
CA GLU A 67 4.65 9.68 22.94
C GLU A 67 3.54 8.64 23.19
N ASN A 68 2.97 8.05 22.15
CA ASN A 68 1.95 7.01 22.25
C ASN A 68 2.57 5.63 21.97
N GLN A 69 2.59 4.74 22.97
CA GLN A 69 3.23 3.43 22.87
C GLN A 69 2.67 2.55 21.74
N GLU A 70 1.36 2.60 21.49
CA GLU A 70 0.72 1.84 20.41
C GLU A 70 1.17 2.36 19.05
N LEU A 71 1.12 3.67 18.82
CA LEU A 71 1.57 4.29 17.58
C LEU A 71 3.08 4.10 17.37
N ALA A 72 3.87 4.28 18.41
CA ALA A 72 5.32 4.06 18.36
C ALA A 72 5.66 2.63 17.92
N SER A 73 4.98 1.61 18.49
CA SER A 73 5.20 0.22 18.12
C SER A 73 4.90 -0.06 16.65
N ILE A 74 3.95 0.65 16.05
CA ILE A 74 3.61 0.52 14.63
C ILE A 74 4.64 1.23 13.76
N PHE A 75 4.88 2.52 14.00
CA PHE A 75 5.69 3.33 13.10
C PHE A 75 7.21 3.12 13.24
N LEU A 76 7.72 2.65 14.37
CA LEU A 76 9.11 2.20 14.50
C LEU A 76 9.39 0.92 13.67
N ASN A 77 8.37 0.10 13.44
CA ASN A 77 8.46 -1.15 12.69
C ASN A 77 7.96 -1.05 11.25
N MET A 78 7.45 0.11 10.82
CA MET A 78 6.98 0.32 9.46
C MET A 78 8.10 0.13 8.44
N ARG A 79 7.80 -0.58 7.33
CA ARG A 79 8.75 -0.80 6.24
C ARG A 79 8.06 -0.64 4.89
N ALA A 80 8.73 0.03 3.97
CA ALA A 80 8.33 0.11 2.58
C ALA A 80 8.77 -1.17 1.83
N THR A 81 7.88 -1.72 1.04
CA THR A 81 8.19 -2.79 0.08
C THR A 81 8.14 -2.21 -1.32
N PRO A 82 9.15 -2.45 -2.19
CA PRO A 82 9.14 -1.93 -3.54
C PRO A 82 7.98 -2.52 -4.34
N ASP A 83 7.20 -1.65 -4.99
CA ASP A 83 6.24 -2.04 -6.02
C ASP A 83 6.97 -2.10 -7.37
N ILE A 84 7.08 -3.30 -7.95
CA ILE A 84 7.74 -3.52 -9.23
C ILE A 84 6.76 -3.52 -10.41
N SER A 85 5.47 -3.31 -10.19
CA SER A 85 4.47 -3.40 -11.26
C SER A 85 4.70 -2.39 -12.39
N LEU A 86 5.11 -1.15 -12.05
CA LEU A 86 5.38 -0.10 -13.04
C LEU A 86 6.63 -0.33 -13.88
N LEU A 87 7.54 -1.17 -13.42
CA LEU A 87 8.76 -1.53 -14.16
C LEU A 87 8.76 -2.99 -14.63
N ALA A 88 7.66 -3.68 -14.45
CA ALA A 88 7.53 -5.09 -14.78
C ALA A 88 7.87 -5.39 -16.24
N GLU A 89 7.34 -4.60 -17.18
CA GLU A 89 7.62 -4.75 -18.61
C GLU A 89 9.12 -4.61 -18.94
N HIS A 90 9.81 -3.67 -18.30
CA HIS A 90 11.27 -3.49 -18.47
C HIS A 90 12.07 -4.68 -17.93
N LEU A 91 11.48 -5.45 -17.02
CA LEU A 91 12.06 -6.68 -16.47
C LEU A 91 11.63 -7.94 -17.22
N GLY A 92 10.84 -7.80 -18.29
CA GLY A 92 10.27 -8.92 -19.02
C GLY A 92 9.17 -9.66 -18.22
N LEU A 93 8.52 -8.97 -17.29
CA LEU A 93 7.43 -9.46 -16.47
C LEU A 93 6.09 -8.89 -16.92
N TYR A 94 5.00 -9.49 -16.48
CA TYR A 94 3.66 -9.22 -16.97
C TYR A 94 2.75 -8.78 -15.82
N PRO A 95 2.50 -7.46 -15.67
CA PRO A 95 1.65 -6.95 -14.61
C PRO A 95 0.17 -7.17 -14.93
N ILE A 96 -0.61 -7.50 -13.91
CA ILE A 96 -2.07 -7.62 -13.94
C ILE A 96 -2.60 -6.84 -12.75
N THR A 97 -3.44 -5.83 -13.01
CA THR A 97 -4.12 -5.11 -11.94
C THR A 97 -5.60 -5.45 -11.96
N ILE A 98 -6.12 -5.92 -10.84
CA ILE A 98 -7.54 -6.24 -10.65
C ILE A 98 -8.14 -5.18 -9.73
N ILE A 99 -9.18 -4.49 -10.23
CA ILE A 99 -9.98 -3.57 -9.44
C ILE A 99 -11.23 -4.35 -9.02
N PRO A 100 -11.44 -4.62 -7.72
CA PRO A 100 -12.62 -5.33 -7.24
C PRO A 100 -13.87 -4.43 -7.23
N LYS A 101 -15.06 -5.04 -7.23
CA LYS A 101 -16.32 -4.31 -6.99
C LYS A 101 -16.42 -3.84 -5.54
N ASN A 102 -15.96 -4.66 -4.61
CA ASN A 102 -15.86 -4.37 -3.19
C ASN A 102 -14.55 -4.97 -2.66
N ALA A 103 -13.57 -4.13 -2.36
CA ALA A 103 -12.26 -4.56 -1.88
C ALA A 103 -12.27 -5.17 -0.47
N LYS A 104 -13.39 -5.05 0.25
CA LYS A 104 -13.59 -5.65 1.59
C LYS A 104 -14.18 -7.06 1.53
N GLU A 105 -14.52 -7.54 0.33
CA GLU A 105 -15.04 -8.89 0.12
C GLU A 105 -13.96 -9.93 0.36
N GLU A 106 -14.32 -11.00 1.07
CA GLU A 106 -13.41 -12.10 1.34
C GLU A 106 -13.23 -13.00 0.09
N GLY A 107 -12.06 -13.63 -0.01
CA GLY A 107 -11.79 -14.65 -1.03
C GLY A 107 -11.29 -14.13 -2.38
N ILE A 108 -11.25 -12.83 -2.64
CA ILE A 108 -10.81 -12.25 -3.93
C ILE A 108 -9.40 -12.75 -4.31
N ILE A 109 -8.45 -12.66 -3.39
CA ILE A 109 -7.06 -13.11 -3.60
C ILE A 109 -7.03 -14.61 -3.86
N GLY A 110 -7.73 -15.39 -3.03
CA GLY A 110 -7.78 -16.84 -3.13
C GLY A 110 -8.32 -17.32 -4.48
N ALA A 111 -9.45 -16.77 -4.94
CA ALA A 111 -10.04 -17.08 -6.23
C ALA A 111 -9.11 -16.71 -7.40
N THR A 112 -8.49 -15.52 -7.32
CA THR A 112 -7.54 -15.06 -8.33
C THR A 112 -6.32 -15.98 -8.43
N VAL A 113 -5.69 -16.30 -7.30
CA VAL A 113 -4.49 -17.15 -7.26
C VAL A 113 -4.82 -18.58 -7.69
N ALA A 114 -6.01 -19.09 -7.36
CA ALA A 114 -6.45 -20.42 -7.80
C ALA A 114 -6.50 -20.54 -9.34
N ILE A 115 -7.05 -19.53 -10.03
CA ILE A 115 -7.08 -19.48 -11.50
C ILE A 115 -5.66 -19.46 -12.08
N LEU A 116 -4.78 -18.59 -11.55
CA LEU A 116 -3.41 -18.48 -12.03
C LEU A 116 -2.60 -19.77 -11.79
N SER A 117 -2.78 -20.39 -10.63
CA SER A 117 -2.12 -21.65 -10.27
C SER A 117 -2.58 -22.83 -11.13
N ALA A 118 -3.87 -22.91 -11.48
CA ALA A 118 -4.38 -23.95 -12.35
C ALA A 118 -3.70 -23.97 -13.74
N GLU A 119 -3.33 -22.79 -14.23
CA GLU A 119 -2.61 -22.60 -15.49
C GLU A 119 -1.07 -22.54 -15.30
N ARG A 120 -0.59 -22.88 -14.10
CA ARG A 120 0.84 -22.92 -13.74
C ARG A 120 1.57 -21.59 -13.97
N ILE A 121 0.87 -20.46 -13.77
CA ILE A 121 1.46 -19.13 -13.89
C ILE A 121 2.23 -18.82 -12.64
N SER A 122 3.56 -18.63 -12.78
CA SER A 122 4.45 -18.21 -11.71
C SER A 122 4.29 -16.73 -11.42
N LEU A 123 4.26 -16.38 -10.13
CA LEU A 123 4.10 -15.00 -9.68
C LEU A 123 5.41 -14.48 -9.08
N ARG A 124 5.83 -13.30 -9.50
CA ARG A 124 6.97 -12.58 -8.95
C ARG A 124 6.59 -11.71 -7.76
N GLN A 125 5.44 -11.07 -7.87
CA GLN A 125 4.90 -10.24 -6.80
C GLN A 125 3.37 -10.29 -6.80
N ILE A 126 2.79 -10.21 -5.63
CA ILE A 126 1.36 -10.01 -5.42
C ILE A 126 1.18 -9.13 -4.19
N PHE A 127 0.36 -8.09 -4.30
CA PHE A 127 -0.02 -7.25 -3.17
C PHE A 127 -1.39 -6.61 -3.38
N VAL A 128 -1.98 -6.16 -2.30
CA VAL A 128 -3.23 -5.37 -2.30
C VAL A 128 -2.98 -4.02 -1.68
N THR A 129 -3.64 -2.99 -2.20
CA THR A 129 -3.71 -1.71 -1.51
C THR A 129 -4.80 -1.78 -0.44
N ASP A 130 -4.55 -1.13 0.69
CA ASP A 130 -5.47 -1.15 1.82
C ASP A 130 -6.78 -0.43 1.46
N PRO A 131 -7.98 -1.07 1.66
CA PRO A 131 -9.26 -0.51 1.27
C PRO A 131 -9.74 0.66 2.16
N TYR A 132 -9.02 0.99 3.22
CA TYR A 132 -9.32 2.12 4.10
C TYR A 132 -8.41 3.32 3.88
N LEU A 133 -7.24 3.12 3.25
CA LEU A 133 -6.29 4.18 2.94
C LEU A 133 -6.36 4.60 1.47
N SER A 134 -6.65 3.65 0.57
CA SER A 134 -6.68 3.91 -0.87
C SER A 134 -8.08 4.31 -1.34
N GLU A 135 -8.18 5.35 -2.16
CA GLU A 135 -9.42 5.73 -2.84
C GLU A 135 -9.83 4.70 -3.91
N GLU A 136 -8.86 4.02 -4.52
CA GLU A 136 -9.07 2.97 -5.51
C GLU A 136 -8.28 1.71 -5.12
N PRO A 137 -8.83 0.89 -4.19
CA PRO A 137 -8.18 -0.34 -3.77
C PRO A 137 -8.07 -1.33 -4.91
N LYS A 138 -6.91 -1.95 -5.04
CA LYS A 138 -6.59 -2.88 -6.12
C LYS A 138 -5.74 -4.06 -5.65
N LEU A 139 -5.87 -5.18 -6.36
CA LEU A 139 -4.97 -6.31 -6.28
C LEU A 139 -4.01 -6.24 -7.47
N VAL A 140 -2.72 -6.14 -7.19
CA VAL A 140 -1.67 -6.07 -8.20
C VAL A 140 -0.89 -7.37 -8.18
N ILE A 141 -0.70 -7.94 -9.37
CA ILE A 141 0.01 -9.20 -9.59
C ILE A 141 1.06 -8.96 -10.67
N VAL A 142 2.26 -9.45 -10.46
CA VAL A 142 3.32 -9.46 -11.46
C VAL A 142 3.66 -10.90 -11.77
N ALA A 143 3.31 -11.37 -12.97
CA ALA A 143 3.58 -12.72 -13.44
C ALA A 143 4.93 -12.82 -14.15
N GLU A 144 5.54 -14.00 -14.11
CA GLU A 144 6.82 -14.28 -14.77
C GLU A 144 6.67 -14.65 -16.26
N GLN A 145 5.44 -14.97 -16.70
CA GLN A 145 5.14 -15.30 -18.09
C GLN A 145 3.86 -14.59 -18.56
N PRO A 146 3.65 -14.47 -19.88
CA PRO A 146 2.43 -13.89 -20.43
C PRO A 146 1.20 -14.65 -19.94
N THR A 147 0.17 -13.91 -19.54
CA THR A 147 -1.08 -14.49 -19.08
C THR A 147 -1.98 -14.84 -20.28
N PRO A 148 -2.32 -16.11 -20.51
CA PRO A 148 -3.14 -16.51 -21.65
C PRO A 148 -4.52 -15.84 -21.66
N PRO A 149 -5.11 -15.55 -22.84
CA PRO A 149 -6.41 -14.88 -22.95
C PRO A 149 -7.55 -15.58 -22.21
N GLN A 150 -7.51 -16.93 -22.13
CA GLN A 150 -8.51 -17.70 -21.37
C GLN A 150 -8.43 -17.42 -19.87
N VAL A 151 -7.21 -17.21 -19.32
CA VAL A 151 -6.99 -16.86 -17.91
C VAL A 151 -7.53 -15.47 -17.63
N ILE A 152 -7.23 -14.50 -18.50
CA ILE A 152 -7.75 -13.14 -18.37
C ILE A 152 -9.28 -13.14 -18.39
N ARG A 153 -9.91 -13.97 -19.25
CA ARG A 153 -11.36 -14.13 -19.24
C ARG A 153 -11.86 -14.72 -17.93
N ALA A 154 -11.25 -15.80 -17.46
CA ALA A 154 -11.62 -16.45 -16.20
C ALA A 154 -11.50 -15.49 -15.00
N LEU A 155 -10.45 -14.69 -14.96
CA LEU A 155 -10.27 -13.63 -13.94
C LEU A 155 -11.36 -12.56 -14.04
N ARG A 156 -11.73 -12.15 -15.25
CA ARG A 156 -12.78 -11.13 -15.49
C ARG A 156 -14.16 -11.63 -15.11
N ASP A 157 -14.40 -12.92 -15.27
CA ASP A 157 -15.70 -13.56 -14.97
C ASP A 157 -15.89 -13.82 -13.47
N LEU A 158 -14.88 -13.59 -12.62
CA LEU A 158 -15.05 -13.64 -11.18
C LEU A 158 -16.09 -12.59 -10.72
N PRO A 159 -17.08 -12.99 -9.89
CA PRO A 159 -18.16 -12.08 -9.45
C PRO A 159 -17.64 -10.82 -8.74
N SER A 160 -16.54 -10.93 -8.02
CA SER A 160 -15.90 -9.84 -7.25
C SER A 160 -15.10 -8.86 -8.12
N VAL A 161 -14.83 -9.18 -9.39
CA VAL A 161 -14.00 -8.33 -10.27
C VAL A 161 -14.86 -7.30 -10.98
N LYS A 162 -14.42 -6.03 -10.92
CA LYS A 162 -14.99 -4.90 -11.64
C LYS A 162 -14.26 -4.66 -12.97
N MET A 163 -12.92 -4.66 -12.91
CA MET A 163 -12.07 -4.34 -14.06
C MET A 163 -10.70 -5.01 -13.94
N ILE A 164 -10.09 -5.34 -15.08
CA ILE A 164 -8.69 -5.79 -15.18
C ILE A 164 -7.95 -4.81 -16.09
N ILE A 165 -6.74 -4.42 -15.65
CA ILE A 165 -5.77 -3.63 -16.42
C ILE A 165 -4.54 -4.52 -16.62
N LEU A 166 -4.04 -4.56 -17.85
CA LEU A 166 -2.86 -5.33 -18.27
C LEU A 166 -1.75 -4.38 -18.65
#